data_2345ebad64520d7b5add6e950afb9b6a
#
_entry.id   2345ebad64520d7b5add6e950afb9b6a
#
_cell.length_a   1.000
_cell.length_b   1.000
_cell.length_c   1.000
_cell.angle_alpha   90.00
_cell.angle_beta   90.00
_cell.angle_gamma   90.00
#
_symmetry.space_group_name_H-M   'P 1'
#
loop_
_entity.id
_entity.type
_entity.pdbx_description
1 polymer ?
#
loop_
_entity_poly.entity_id
_entity_poly.type
_entity_poly.pdbx_seq_one_letter_code
_entity_poly.pdbx_strand_id
1 'polypeptide(L)'
;MNLPKGTEHFLTDIHGEWEAFSHVLKNGSGAVRSKIEDVFGYTLGKREKQELATLIYYPKEKTEQVKRTEKHMEDWYKIQLYRLIEVSKRAASKYTRSKVRKALPKDFAYVIEELITEKAELHDKESYYNEIIQTIIRIGRAEEFICAIADLIQRLVIDHLHIVGDIYDRGPGPHIIMDKPVSYTHLRAHETGAYL
;
A
#
# COMPACT_ATOMS: atom_id res chain seq x y z
N MET A 1 6.24 -28.13 -4.75
CA MET A 1 6.41 -26.67 -4.83
C MET A 1 5.25 -26.03 -4.08
N ASN A 2 5.46 -25.56 -2.83
CA ASN A 2 4.40 -24.89 -2.09
C ASN A 2 4.34 -23.44 -2.57
N LEU A 3 3.31 -23.11 -3.35
CA LEU A 3 3.00 -21.72 -3.69
C LEU A 3 2.66 -20.98 -2.39
N PRO A 4 3.16 -19.76 -2.18
CA PRO A 4 2.80 -18.96 -1.02
C PRO A 4 1.28 -18.78 -1.00
N LYS A 5 0.66 -19.09 0.15
CA LYS A 5 -0.78 -18.87 0.33
C LYS A 5 -1.07 -17.37 0.26
N GLY A 6 -2.22 -17.02 -0.34
CA GLY A 6 -2.74 -15.66 -0.32
C GLY A 6 -3.03 -15.22 1.13
N THR A 7 -2.96 -13.91 1.36
CA THR A 7 -3.32 -13.32 2.65
C THR A 7 -4.83 -13.09 2.69
N GLU A 8 -5.52 -13.80 3.56
CA GLU A 8 -6.96 -13.66 3.77
C GLU A 8 -7.22 -12.77 4.99
N HIS A 9 -8.10 -11.80 4.83
CA HIS A 9 -8.54 -10.90 5.90
C HIS A 9 -10.02 -11.12 6.18
N PHE A 10 -10.36 -11.28 7.45
CA PHE A 10 -11.73 -11.40 7.91
C PHE A 10 -12.08 -10.17 8.73
N LEU A 11 -13.16 -9.52 8.36
CA LEU A 11 -13.74 -8.38 9.08
C LEU A 11 -15.17 -8.74 9.46
N THR A 12 -15.56 -8.39 10.69
CA THR A 12 -16.92 -8.57 11.18
C THR A 12 -17.54 -7.23 11.53
N ASP A 13 -18.85 -7.15 11.37
CA ASP A 13 -19.68 -6.09 11.96
C ASP A 13 -19.17 -4.67 11.65
N ILE A 14 -19.15 -4.31 10.39
CA ILE A 14 -18.67 -3.01 9.93
C ILE A 14 -19.63 -1.88 10.34
N HIS A 15 -20.94 -2.17 10.42
CA HIS A 15 -22.00 -1.27 10.90
C HIS A 15 -21.99 0.14 10.27
N GLY A 16 -21.62 0.29 9.01
CA GLY A 16 -21.55 1.60 8.35
C GLY A 16 -20.41 2.52 8.81
N GLU A 17 -19.47 2.01 9.62
CA GLU A 17 -18.32 2.77 10.13
C GLU A 17 -17.21 2.87 9.08
N TRP A 18 -17.43 3.73 8.10
CA TRP A 18 -16.52 3.89 6.95
C TRP A 18 -15.07 4.22 7.34
N GLU A 19 -14.86 5.12 8.30
CA GLU A 19 -13.51 5.56 8.66
C GLU A 19 -12.68 4.43 9.25
N ALA A 20 -13.27 3.66 10.19
CA ALA A 20 -12.63 2.50 10.80
C ALA A 20 -12.36 1.41 9.75
N PHE A 21 -13.35 1.10 8.92
CA PHE A 21 -13.22 0.15 7.83
C PHE A 21 -12.14 0.54 6.83
N SER A 22 -12.15 1.80 6.37
CA SER A 22 -11.14 2.33 5.46
C SER A 22 -9.73 2.26 6.05
N HIS A 23 -9.57 2.55 7.35
CA HIS A 23 -8.29 2.44 8.03
C HIS A 23 -7.78 0.99 8.06
N VAL A 24 -8.64 0.04 8.36
CA VAL A 24 -8.27 -1.40 8.36
C VAL A 24 -7.86 -1.86 6.96
N LEU A 25 -8.56 -1.43 5.91
CA LEU A 25 -8.17 -1.73 4.54
C LEU A 25 -6.78 -1.16 4.20
N LYS A 26 -6.53 0.10 4.54
CA LYS A 26 -5.25 0.77 4.26
C LYS A 26 -4.07 0.13 4.97
N ASN A 27 -4.25 -0.34 6.20
CA ASN A 27 -3.19 -1.00 6.97
C ASN A 27 -3.08 -2.51 6.72
N GLY A 28 -4.06 -3.09 6.01
CA GLY A 28 -4.13 -4.51 5.70
C GLY A 28 -4.14 -5.37 6.97
N SER A 29 -4.89 -4.95 8.01
CA SER A 29 -4.91 -5.61 9.33
C SER A 29 -3.50 -5.87 9.90
N GLY A 30 -2.60 -4.90 9.70
CA GLY A 30 -1.21 -5.00 10.15
C GLY A 30 -0.24 -5.61 9.14
N ALA A 31 -0.70 -6.11 7.99
CA ALA A 31 0.18 -6.71 6.97
C ALA A 31 1.22 -5.74 6.41
N VAL A 32 0.88 -4.45 6.28
CA VAL A 32 1.85 -3.42 5.86
C VAL A 32 2.99 -3.31 6.87
N ARG A 33 2.69 -3.27 8.18
CA ARG A 33 3.73 -3.23 9.22
C ARG A 33 4.62 -4.46 9.19
N SER A 34 4.03 -5.64 8.97
CA SER A 34 4.79 -6.88 8.81
C SER A 34 5.76 -6.78 7.63
N LYS A 35 5.34 -6.20 6.49
CA LYS A 35 6.24 -6.02 5.33
C LYS A 35 7.37 -5.02 5.61
N ILE A 36 7.09 -3.94 6.33
CA ILE A 36 8.11 -2.98 6.77
C ILE A 36 9.10 -3.67 7.71
N GLU A 37 8.62 -4.50 8.64
CA GLU A 37 9.47 -5.27 9.56
C GLU A 37 10.33 -6.29 8.81
N ASP A 38 9.77 -7.01 7.83
CA ASP A 38 10.49 -7.95 6.98
C ASP A 38 11.68 -7.31 6.25
N VAL A 39 11.52 -6.04 5.82
CA VAL A 39 12.55 -5.32 5.04
C VAL A 39 13.54 -4.59 5.94
N PHE A 40 13.04 -3.93 6.98
CA PHE A 40 13.80 -2.95 7.76
C PHE A 40 13.95 -3.29 9.25
N GLY A 41 13.69 -4.53 9.63
CA GLY A 41 13.62 -4.97 11.03
C GLY A 41 14.73 -4.46 11.93
N TYR A 42 15.97 -4.48 11.44
CA TYR A 42 17.15 -4.05 12.20
C TYR A 42 17.75 -2.71 11.75
N THR A 43 17.31 -2.17 10.63
CA THR A 43 17.92 -0.97 10.02
C THR A 43 17.17 0.31 10.33
N LEU A 44 15.87 0.24 10.60
CA LEU A 44 15.07 1.39 10.97
C LEU A 44 14.59 1.30 12.42
N GLY A 45 14.63 2.43 13.11
CA GLY A 45 14.06 2.57 14.44
C GLY A 45 12.52 2.46 14.45
N LYS A 46 11.96 2.18 15.62
CA LYS A 46 10.50 2.01 15.79
C LYS A 46 9.71 3.22 15.27
N ARG A 47 10.20 4.44 15.52
CA ARG A 47 9.56 5.68 15.07
C ARG A 47 9.56 5.78 13.54
N GLU A 48 10.69 5.52 12.89
CA GLU A 48 10.80 5.58 11.43
C GLU A 48 9.89 4.57 10.74
N LYS A 49 9.80 3.33 11.28
CA LYS A 49 8.85 2.31 10.80
C LYS A 49 7.41 2.76 10.92
N GLN A 50 7.05 3.43 12.03
CA GLN A 50 5.70 3.99 12.23
C GLN A 50 5.42 5.12 11.24
N GLU A 51 6.38 6.00 11.00
CA GLU A 51 6.26 7.10 10.03
C GLU A 51 6.12 6.57 8.60
N LEU A 52 6.90 5.55 8.23
CA LEU A 52 6.77 4.88 6.93
C LEU A 52 5.41 4.18 6.78
N ALA A 53 4.93 3.50 7.82
CA ALA A 53 3.61 2.90 7.81
C ALA A 53 2.51 3.95 7.62
N THR A 54 2.60 5.08 8.34
CA THR A 54 1.66 6.19 8.20
C THR A 54 1.71 6.79 6.80
N LEU A 55 2.88 6.90 6.19
CA LEU A 55 3.03 7.37 4.81
C LEU A 55 2.35 6.41 3.82
N ILE A 56 2.44 5.11 4.03
CA ILE A 56 1.73 4.13 3.19
C ILE A 56 0.21 4.22 3.38
N TYR A 57 -0.28 4.42 4.61
CA TYR A 57 -1.73 4.48 4.88
C TYR A 57 -2.36 5.78 4.39
N TYR A 58 -1.66 6.90 4.58
CA TYR A 58 -2.14 8.26 4.35
C TYR A 58 -1.08 9.09 3.63
N PRO A 59 -0.75 8.75 2.36
CA PRO A 59 0.39 9.37 1.68
C PRO A 59 0.24 10.87 1.48
N LYS A 60 -0.94 11.35 1.13
CA LYS A 60 -1.20 12.78 0.93
C LYS A 60 -1.10 13.57 2.22
N GLU A 61 -1.83 13.12 3.23
CA GLU A 61 -1.90 13.79 4.53
C GLU A 61 -0.53 13.82 5.22
N LYS A 62 0.22 12.72 5.15
CA LYS A 62 1.56 12.64 5.72
C LYS A 62 2.54 13.53 4.98
N THR A 63 2.51 13.58 3.66
CA THR A 63 3.37 14.46 2.86
C THR A 63 3.08 15.92 3.15
N GLU A 64 1.82 16.32 3.20
CA GLU A 64 1.42 17.68 3.57
C GLU A 64 1.86 18.07 5.00
N GLN A 65 1.78 17.12 5.94
CA GLN A 65 2.27 17.33 7.30
C GLN A 65 3.79 17.59 7.30
N VAL A 66 4.55 16.78 6.57
CA VAL A 66 6.02 16.88 6.52
C VAL A 66 6.47 18.17 5.85
N LYS A 67 5.81 18.61 4.76
CA LYS A 67 6.11 19.88 4.08
C LYS A 67 6.11 21.10 5.02
N ARG A 68 5.33 21.06 6.10
CA ARG A 68 5.25 22.17 7.04
C ARG A 68 6.46 22.25 7.96
N THR A 69 7.21 21.17 8.12
CA THR A 69 8.29 21.06 9.12
C THR A 69 9.65 20.75 8.50
N GLU A 70 9.66 20.04 7.35
CA GLU A 70 10.90 19.62 6.69
C GLU A 70 11.43 20.72 5.78
N LYS A 71 12.72 21.04 5.92
CA LYS A 71 13.40 22.06 5.10
C LYS A 71 14.02 21.49 3.83
N HIS A 72 14.35 20.20 3.84
CA HIS A 72 15.02 19.50 2.76
C HIS A 72 14.11 18.44 2.13
N MET A 73 13.03 18.89 1.49
CA MET A 73 12.01 18.01 0.93
C MET A 73 12.54 17.05 -0.14
N GLU A 74 13.54 17.47 -0.93
CA GLU A 74 14.13 16.59 -1.96
C GLU A 74 14.81 15.38 -1.35
N ASP A 75 15.58 15.57 -0.29
CA ASP A 75 16.22 14.48 0.45
C ASP A 75 15.19 13.57 1.11
N TRP A 76 14.14 14.16 1.69
CA TRP A 76 13.04 13.40 2.26
C TRP A 76 12.34 12.54 1.22
N TYR A 77 11.99 13.11 0.06
CA TYR A 77 11.38 12.35 -1.05
C TYR A 77 12.28 11.20 -1.49
N LYS A 78 13.56 11.45 -1.67
CA LYS A 78 14.53 10.42 -2.07
C LYS A 78 14.54 9.25 -1.10
N ILE A 79 14.65 9.53 0.20
CA ILE A 79 14.66 8.51 1.26
C ILE A 79 13.35 7.73 1.29
N GLN A 80 12.21 8.42 1.25
CA GLN A 80 10.92 7.75 1.33
C GLN A 80 10.61 6.93 0.07
N LEU A 81 10.92 7.43 -1.10
CA LEU A 81 10.74 6.68 -2.35
C LEU A 81 11.57 5.39 -2.35
N TYR A 82 12.82 5.46 -1.91
CA TYR A 82 13.65 4.27 -1.78
C TYR A 82 13.02 3.25 -0.82
N ARG A 83 12.60 3.69 0.36
CA ARG A 83 11.94 2.83 1.35
C ARG A 83 10.65 2.21 0.83
N LEU A 84 9.82 2.98 0.14
CA LEU A 84 8.56 2.52 -0.45
C LEU A 84 8.79 1.48 -1.56
N ILE A 85 9.80 1.67 -2.40
CA ILE A 85 10.18 0.73 -3.44
C ILE A 85 10.58 -0.61 -2.82
N GLU A 86 11.39 -0.62 -1.78
CA GLU A 86 11.82 -1.84 -1.10
C GLU A 86 10.63 -2.59 -0.45
N VAL A 87 9.71 -1.87 0.21
CA VAL A 87 8.48 -2.47 0.73
C VAL A 87 7.62 -3.04 -0.40
N SER A 88 7.54 -2.36 -1.54
CA SER A 88 6.81 -2.82 -2.72
C SER A 88 7.40 -4.10 -3.32
N LYS A 89 8.72 -4.19 -3.44
CA LYS A 89 9.44 -5.42 -3.84
C LYS A 89 9.06 -6.58 -2.93
N ARG A 90 9.08 -6.35 -1.61
CA ARG A 90 8.70 -7.36 -0.62
C ARG A 90 7.23 -7.76 -0.72
N ALA A 91 6.32 -6.81 -0.91
CA ALA A 91 4.90 -7.08 -1.10
C ALA A 91 4.63 -7.86 -2.40
N ALA A 92 5.34 -7.51 -3.48
CA ALA A 92 5.21 -8.14 -4.78
C ALA A 92 5.83 -9.55 -4.86
N SER A 93 6.82 -9.87 -4.01
CA SER A 93 7.65 -11.08 -4.11
C SER A 93 6.88 -12.40 -4.08
N LYS A 94 5.68 -12.43 -3.50
CA LYS A 94 4.82 -13.62 -3.43
C LYS A 94 3.92 -13.80 -4.66
N TYR A 95 3.92 -12.86 -5.59
CA TYR A 95 2.99 -12.85 -6.72
C TYR A 95 3.67 -13.10 -8.06
N THR A 96 2.87 -13.56 -9.02
CA THR A 96 3.27 -13.61 -10.43
C THR A 96 3.32 -12.20 -11.02
N ARG A 97 4.16 -11.99 -12.03
CA ARG A 97 4.22 -10.71 -12.77
C ARG A 97 2.84 -10.26 -13.26
N SER A 98 2.03 -11.18 -13.76
CA SER A 98 0.69 -10.85 -14.25
C SER A 98 -0.21 -10.26 -13.16
N LYS A 99 -0.13 -10.78 -11.91
CA LYS A 99 -0.91 -10.25 -10.80
C LYS A 99 -0.41 -8.87 -10.39
N VAL A 100 0.90 -8.69 -10.33
CA VAL A 100 1.50 -7.37 -10.00
C VAL A 100 1.12 -6.33 -11.04
N ARG A 101 1.22 -6.64 -12.34
CA ARG A 101 0.84 -5.73 -13.43
C ARG A 101 -0.62 -5.27 -13.35
N LYS A 102 -1.54 -6.15 -12.96
CA LYS A 102 -2.95 -5.78 -12.77
C LYS A 102 -3.19 -4.84 -11.61
N ALA A 103 -2.30 -4.85 -10.60
CA ALA A 103 -2.37 -3.97 -9.44
C ALA A 103 -1.69 -2.62 -9.65
N LEU A 104 -0.83 -2.48 -10.67
CA LEU A 104 -0.09 -1.25 -10.94
C LEU A 104 -1.02 -0.06 -11.23
N PRO A 105 -0.74 1.12 -10.67
CA PRO A 105 -1.44 2.34 -11.01
C PRO A 105 -1.12 2.76 -12.44
N LYS A 106 -2.13 3.20 -13.20
CA LYS A 106 -2.02 3.47 -14.65
C LYS A 106 -0.90 4.46 -14.99
N ASP A 107 -0.79 5.56 -14.25
CA ASP A 107 0.09 6.67 -14.60
C ASP A 107 1.60 6.36 -14.43
N PHE A 108 1.94 5.44 -13.54
CA PHE A 108 3.33 5.10 -13.23
C PHE A 108 3.64 3.61 -13.43
N ALA A 109 2.75 2.87 -14.07
CA ALA A 109 2.84 1.41 -14.17
C ALA A 109 4.21 0.93 -14.66
N TYR A 110 4.71 1.50 -15.76
CA TYR A 110 5.98 1.11 -16.35
C TYR A 110 7.17 1.38 -15.42
N VAL A 111 7.23 2.59 -14.86
CA VAL A 111 8.33 3.00 -13.98
C VAL A 111 8.36 2.19 -12.68
N ILE A 112 7.19 1.95 -12.09
CA ILE A 112 7.09 1.13 -10.87
C ILE A 112 7.46 -0.32 -11.19
N GLU A 113 6.96 -0.89 -12.29
CA GLU A 113 7.31 -2.27 -12.68
C GLU A 113 8.83 -2.41 -12.85
N GLU A 114 9.49 -1.46 -13.50
CA GLU A 114 10.94 -1.44 -13.67
C GLU A 114 11.66 -1.45 -12.32
N LEU A 115 11.26 -0.57 -11.41
CA LEU A 115 11.91 -0.41 -10.10
C LEU A 115 11.71 -1.62 -9.16
N ILE A 116 10.58 -2.35 -9.27
CA ILE A 116 10.27 -3.47 -8.36
C ILE A 116 10.61 -4.85 -8.91
N THR A 117 10.79 -5.00 -10.22
CA THR A 117 10.91 -6.34 -10.84
C THR A 117 12.35 -6.82 -10.93
N GLU A 118 13.32 -5.93 -10.90
CA GLU A 118 14.68 -6.30 -11.16
C GLU A 118 15.50 -6.74 -9.94
N LYS A 119 16.38 -7.71 -10.19
CA LYS A 119 17.35 -8.22 -9.22
C LYS A 119 18.53 -7.27 -9.14
N ALA A 120 18.90 -6.88 -7.93
CA ALA A 120 19.98 -5.95 -7.59
C ALA A 120 21.42 -6.42 -7.95
N GLU A 121 21.57 -7.45 -8.75
CA GLU A 121 22.88 -8.11 -9.00
C GLU A 121 23.81 -7.37 -9.98
N LEU A 122 23.38 -6.23 -10.53
CA LEU A 122 24.20 -5.45 -11.48
C LEU A 122 24.46 -4.06 -10.91
N HIS A 123 25.71 -3.76 -10.55
CA HIS A 123 26.17 -2.47 -10.01
C HIS A 123 25.78 -1.25 -10.84
N ASP A 124 25.63 -1.39 -12.16
CA ASP A 124 25.23 -0.29 -13.04
C ASP A 124 23.77 0.13 -12.87
N LYS A 125 22.91 -0.72 -12.28
CA LYS A 125 21.48 -0.46 -12.15
C LYS A 125 21.11 0.39 -10.94
N GLU A 126 21.89 0.39 -9.89
CA GLU A 126 21.67 1.28 -8.74
C GLU A 126 21.76 2.75 -9.16
N SER A 127 22.73 3.07 -9.99
CA SER A 127 22.89 4.41 -10.59
C SER A 127 21.67 4.77 -11.44
N TYR A 128 21.19 3.84 -12.26
CA TYR A 128 20.01 4.03 -13.10
C TYR A 128 18.73 4.26 -12.28
N TYR A 129 18.50 3.51 -11.20
CA TYR A 129 17.35 3.71 -10.32
C TYR A 129 17.42 5.04 -9.58
N ASN A 130 18.60 5.42 -9.11
CA ASN A 130 18.81 6.72 -8.52
C ASN A 130 18.45 7.84 -9.49
N GLU A 131 18.83 7.73 -10.76
CA GLU A 131 18.51 8.73 -11.78
C GLU A 131 17.01 8.81 -12.08
N ILE A 132 16.30 7.68 -12.11
CA ILE A 132 14.84 7.66 -12.23
C ILE A 132 14.20 8.43 -11.07
N ILE A 133 14.58 8.13 -9.82
CA ILE A 133 14.05 8.78 -8.62
C ILE A 133 14.34 10.28 -8.64
N GLN A 134 15.58 10.66 -8.95
CA GLN A 134 15.97 12.06 -9.08
C GLN A 134 15.16 12.80 -10.16
N THR A 135 14.91 12.13 -11.29
CA THR A 135 14.12 12.72 -12.36
C THR A 135 12.68 12.95 -11.90
N ILE A 136 12.05 11.98 -11.21
CA ILE A 136 10.68 12.12 -10.67
C ILE A 136 10.61 13.31 -9.70
N ILE A 137 11.62 13.47 -8.84
CA ILE A 137 11.68 14.60 -7.89
C ILE A 137 11.83 15.93 -8.65
N ARG A 138 12.76 16.00 -9.59
CA ARG A 138 13.07 17.20 -10.37
C ARG A 138 11.90 17.72 -11.20
N ILE A 139 11.09 16.82 -11.75
CA ILE A 139 9.87 17.19 -12.49
C ILE A 139 8.67 17.49 -11.58
N GLY A 140 8.85 17.47 -10.25
CA GLY A 140 7.81 17.79 -9.27
C GLY A 140 6.72 16.74 -9.08
N ARG A 141 6.94 15.47 -9.50
CA ARG A 141 5.95 14.40 -9.42
C ARG A 141 6.17 13.41 -8.26
N ALA A 142 7.04 13.74 -7.31
CA ALA A 142 7.38 12.87 -6.19
C ALA A 142 6.17 12.47 -5.33
N GLU A 143 5.26 13.40 -5.05
CA GLU A 143 4.05 13.15 -4.24
C GLU A 143 3.08 12.20 -4.94
N GLU A 144 2.84 12.43 -6.22
CA GLU A 144 1.98 11.54 -7.02
C GLU A 144 2.58 10.14 -7.06
N PHE A 145 3.90 10.05 -7.19
CA PHE A 145 4.60 8.77 -7.22
C PHE A 145 4.57 8.04 -5.87
N ILE A 146 4.72 8.77 -4.75
CA ILE A 146 4.51 8.23 -3.39
C ILE A 146 3.10 7.67 -3.25
N CYS A 147 2.08 8.43 -3.67
CA CYS A 147 0.69 7.96 -3.63
C CYS A 147 0.49 6.69 -4.46
N ALA A 148 1.07 6.64 -5.66
CA ALA A 148 0.98 5.49 -6.54
C ALA A 148 1.61 4.23 -5.97
N ILE A 149 2.81 4.35 -5.37
CA ILE A 149 3.48 3.22 -4.73
C ILE A 149 2.73 2.78 -3.46
N ALA A 150 2.24 3.72 -2.64
CA ALA A 150 1.45 3.41 -1.46
C ALA A 150 0.17 2.64 -1.81
N ASP A 151 -0.55 3.06 -2.86
CA ASP A 151 -1.74 2.36 -3.38
C ASP A 151 -1.39 0.94 -3.85
N LEU A 152 -0.28 0.77 -4.56
CA LEU A 152 0.21 -0.55 -4.97
C LEU A 152 0.48 -1.46 -3.76
N ILE A 153 1.17 -0.96 -2.74
CA ILE A 153 1.44 -1.73 -1.51
C ILE A 153 0.13 -2.15 -0.87
N GLN A 154 -0.82 -1.23 -0.68
CA GLN A 154 -2.13 -1.52 -0.08
C GLN A 154 -2.87 -2.61 -0.86
N ARG A 155 -2.84 -2.59 -2.19
CA ARG A 155 -3.47 -3.62 -3.05
C ARG A 155 -2.78 -4.97 -2.99
N LEU A 156 -1.47 -5.00 -2.76
CA LEU A 156 -0.69 -6.24 -2.74
C LEU A 156 -0.66 -6.93 -1.37
N VAL A 157 -0.99 -6.24 -0.29
CA VAL A 157 -0.97 -6.84 1.05
C VAL A 157 -2.22 -7.64 1.39
N ILE A 158 -3.35 -7.40 0.69
CA ILE A 158 -4.61 -8.14 0.86
C ILE A 158 -4.91 -8.91 -0.44
N ASP A 159 -5.04 -10.23 -0.33
CA ASP A 159 -5.45 -11.08 -1.45
C ASP A 159 -6.96 -11.30 -1.49
N HIS A 160 -7.54 -11.61 -0.33
CA HIS A 160 -8.95 -11.87 -0.18
C HIS A 160 -9.46 -11.15 1.08
N LEU A 161 -10.53 -10.41 0.91
CA LEU A 161 -11.24 -9.77 2.00
C LEU A 161 -12.59 -10.48 2.20
N HIS A 162 -12.79 -11.00 3.38
CA HIS A 162 -14.05 -11.61 3.80
C HIS A 162 -14.73 -10.69 4.80
N ILE A 163 -15.95 -10.27 4.49
CA ILE A 163 -16.78 -9.49 5.39
C ILE A 163 -17.88 -10.43 5.89
N VAL A 164 -18.01 -10.53 7.21
CA VAL A 164 -18.96 -11.39 7.90
C VAL A 164 -19.77 -10.52 8.87
N GLY A 165 -21.10 -10.70 8.89
CA GLY A 165 -21.99 -9.92 9.77
C GLY A 165 -22.50 -8.63 9.13
N ASP A 166 -22.91 -7.70 9.98
CA ASP A 166 -23.67 -6.52 9.59
C ASP A 166 -22.77 -5.43 8.97
N ILE A 167 -23.08 -5.06 7.74
CA ILE A 167 -22.27 -4.10 6.98
C ILE A 167 -22.88 -2.70 7.07
N TYR A 168 -24.20 -2.57 7.00
CA TYR A 168 -24.88 -1.31 6.67
C TYR A 168 -25.70 -0.69 7.79
N ASP A 169 -25.94 -1.38 8.87
CA ASP A 169 -26.73 -0.88 10.00
C ASP A 169 -25.92 0.07 10.91
N ARG A 170 -26.56 1.04 11.51
CA ARG A 170 -26.08 1.96 12.58
C ARG A 170 -25.18 3.12 12.19
N GLY A 171 -24.04 2.92 11.47
CA GLY A 171 -23.06 3.97 11.23
C GLY A 171 -23.49 4.99 10.17
N PRO A 172 -22.77 6.13 10.04
CA PRO A 172 -23.16 7.22 9.14
C PRO A 172 -22.78 6.99 7.67
N GLY A 173 -21.94 5.97 7.37
CA GLY A 173 -21.32 5.82 6.07
C GLY A 173 -21.63 4.56 5.25
N PRO A 174 -22.83 3.90 5.38
CA PRO A 174 -23.11 2.70 4.61
C PRO A 174 -23.07 2.93 3.09
N HIS A 175 -23.57 4.08 2.62
CA HIS A 175 -23.54 4.48 1.22
C HIS A 175 -22.11 4.63 0.69
N ILE A 176 -21.17 5.12 1.50
CA ILE A 176 -19.76 5.27 1.12
C ILE A 176 -19.12 3.89 0.96
N ILE A 177 -19.48 2.94 1.82
CA ILE A 177 -19.00 1.55 1.74
C ILE A 177 -19.49 0.88 0.46
N MET A 178 -20.73 1.14 0.05
CA MET A 178 -21.30 0.61 -1.18
C MET A 178 -20.71 1.24 -2.45
N ASP A 179 -20.51 2.57 -2.45
CA ASP A 179 -20.03 3.33 -3.61
C ASP A 179 -18.52 3.17 -3.86
N LYS A 180 -17.78 2.73 -2.86
CA LYS A 180 -16.39 2.35 -3.03
C LYS A 180 -16.33 0.90 -3.48
N PRO A 181 -16.42 0.60 -4.80
CA PRO A 181 -16.20 -0.75 -5.27
C PRO A 181 -14.83 -1.11 -4.76
N VAL A 182 -14.82 -2.07 -3.89
CA VAL A 182 -13.59 -2.59 -3.34
C VAL A 182 -12.80 -3.06 -4.53
N SER A 183 -11.78 -2.32 -4.91
CA SER A 183 -10.88 -2.67 -6.00
C SER A 183 -10.04 -3.91 -5.65
N TYR A 184 -10.40 -4.56 -4.56
CA TYR A 184 -9.97 -5.87 -4.13
C TYR A 184 -10.78 -6.92 -4.91
N THR A 185 -10.13 -7.65 -5.75
CA THR A 185 -10.69 -8.52 -6.78
C THR A 185 -11.60 -9.65 -6.29
N HIS A 186 -11.82 -9.82 -4.98
CA HIS A 186 -12.71 -10.84 -4.43
C HIS A 186 -13.32 -10.40 -3.10
N LEU A 187 -14.34 -9.55 -3.16
CA LEU A 187 -15.23 -9.34 -2.03
C LEU A 187 -16.23 -10.52 -2.02
N ARG A 188 -16.17 -11.38 -1.03
CA ARG A 188 -17.25 -12.33 -0.72
C ARG A 188 -17.95 -11.85 0.53
N ALA A 189 -19.11 -11.23 0.35
CA ALA A 189 -20.03 -10.99 1.45
C ALA A 189 -20.84 -12.27 1.66
N HIS A 190 -20.70 -12.86 2.83
CA HIS A 190 -21.67 -13.85 3.34
C HIS A 190 -22.64 -13.10 4.25
N GLU A 191 -23.72 -12.61 3.66
CA GLU A 191 -24.87 -12.23 4.45
C GLU A 191 -25.50 -13.52 4.99
N THR A 192 -25.40 -13.71 6.28
CA THR A 192 -26.27 -14.66 6.97
C THR A 192 -27.63 -14.02 7.03
N GLY A 193 -28.44 -14.25 6.01
CA GLY A 193 -29.85 -13.93 6.02
C GLY A 193 -30.54 -14.78 7.09
N ALA A 194 -30.60 -14.25 8.25
CA ALA A 194 -31.50 -14.73 9.30
C ALA A 194 -32.12 -13.50 9.90
N TYR A 195 -33.28 -13.16 9.34
CA TYR A 195 -34.41 -12.66 10.16
C TYR A 195 -35.58 -12.38 9.23
N LEU A 196 -36.40 -13.42 9.08
CA LEU A 196 -37.83 -13.25 8.97
C LEU A 196 -38.43 -13.27 10.38
#